data_68d4eac6493812f2d22c91f3c5ec8176
#
_entry.id   68d4eac6493812f2d22c91f3c5ec8176
#
_cell.length_a   1.000
_cell.length_b   1.000
_cell.length_c   1.000
_cell.angle_alpha   90.00
_cell.angle_beta   90.00
_cell.angle_gamma   90.00
#
_symmetry.space_group_name_H-M   'P 1'
#
loop_
_entity.id
_entity.type
_entity.pdbx_description
1 polymer ?
#
loop_
_entity_poly.entity_id
_entity_poly.type
_entity_poly.pdbx_seq_one_letter_code
_entity_poly.pdbx_strand_id
1 'polypeptide(L)'
;MKIYEAKLNDELLEKLISMSAEWEAENSTYGYRKNDRSDIEENRIFLAEQDGEFLGYLFGHEEKSERASSIMVDGTPYFEIEELYVVTSHRSEGIGRSLFHFAEQAVKTTGIEFIMLSTATKNYKSILHFYIDELGMDFWSARLFKKL
;
A
#
# COMPACT_ATOMS: atom_id res chain seq x y z
N MET A 1 -1.68 6.24 -19.17
CA MET A 1 -1.99 5.97 -17.77
C MET A 1 -1.78 7.23 -16.95
N LYS A 2 -2.67 7.50 -16.03
CA LYS A 2 -2.64 8.67 -15.15
C LYS A 2 -2.51 8.20 -13.70
N ILE A 3 -1.59 8.81 -12.94
CA ILE A 3 -1.44 8.60 -11.48
C ILE A 3 -1.79 9.91 -10.78
N TYR A 4 -2.62 9.86 -9.77
CA TYR A 4 -3.02 11.07 -9.04
C TYR A 4 -3.51 10.74 -7.63
N GLU A 5 -3.48 11.74 -6.75
CA GLU A 5 -4.12 11.65 -5.45
C GLU A 5 -5.60 12.00 -5.59
N ALA A 6 -6.45 11.12 -5.10
CA ALA A 6 -7.90 11.24 -5.22
C ALA A 6 -8.53 11.69 -3.93
N LYS A 7 -9.64 12.41 -4.05
CA LYS A 7 -10.52 12.73 -2.95
C LYS A 7 -11.65 11.71 -2.90
N LEU A 8 -11.87 11.10 -1.73
CA LEU A 8 -12.87 10.06 -1.58
C LEU A 8 -14.28 10.62 -1.78
N ASN A 9 -15.07 9.88 -2.55
CA ASN A 9 -16.50 10.04 -2.69
C ASN A 9 -17.15 8.65 -2.70
N ASP A 10 -18.47 8.57 -2.69
CA ASP A 10 -19.19 7.29 -2.60
C ASP A 10 -18.90 6.37 -3.79
N GLU A 11 -18.78 6.91 -4.99
CA GLU A 11 -18.47 6.13 -6.19
C GLU A 11 -17.07 5.52 -6.12
N LEU A 12 -16.06 6.32 -5.73
CA LEU A 12 -14.70 5.82 -5.55
C LEU A 12 -14.63 4.79 -4.44
N LEU A 13 -15.33 5.03 -3.33
CA LEU A 13 -15.38 4.09 -2.21
C LEU A 13 -15.87 2.71 -2.66
N GLU A 14 -16.96 2.65 -3.40
CA GLU A 14 -17.50 1.39 -3.92
C GLU A 14 -16.51 0.68 -4.85
N LYS A 15 -15.81 1.44 -5.69
CA LYS A 15 -14.78 0.90 -6.57
C LYS A 15 -13.61 0.30 -5.78
N LEU A 16 -13.12 0.99 -4.77
CA LEU A 16 -12.02 0.49 -3.93
C LEU A 16 -12.42 -0.75 -3.16
N ILE A 17 -13.64 -0.78 -2.62
CA ILE A 17 -14.17 -1.98 -1.95
C ILE A 17 -14.23 -3.15 -2.93
N SER A 18 -14.72 -2.93 -4.13
CA SER A 18 -14.81 -3.96 -5.17
C SER A 18 -13.43 -4.51 -5.54
N MET A 19 -12.43 -3.64 -5.69
CA MET A 19 -11.06 -4.06 -5.97
C MET A 19 -10.47 -4.87 -4.81
N SER A 20 -10.76 -4.48 -3.57
CA SER A 20 -10.32 -5.24 -2.39
C SER A 20 -11.00 -6.61 -2.28
N ALA A 21 -12.24 -6.73 -2.77
CA ALA A 21 -12.92 -8.02 -2.85
C ALA A 21 -12.22 -8.96 -3.86
N GLU A 22 -11.71 -8.44 -4.96
CA GLU A 22 -10.90 -9.22 -5.89
C GLU A 22 -9.61 -9.70 -5.25
N TRP A 23 -8.96 -8.84 -4.47
CA TRP A 23 -7.77 -9.21 -3.70
C TRP A 23 -8.08 -10.34 -2.71
N GLU A 24 -9.16 -10.22 -1.94
CA GLU A 24 -9.59 -11.29 -1.02
C GLU A 24 -9.78 -12.61 -1.77
N ALA A 25 -10.42 -12.58 -2.92
CA ALA A 25 -10.68 -13.77 -3.75
C ALA A 25 -9.39 -14.44 -4.26
N GLU A 26 -8.30 -13.71 -4.43
CA GLU A 26 -7.01 -14.29 -4.83
C GLU A 26 -6.42 -15.23 -3.77
N ASN A 27 -6.79 -15.05 -2.50
CA ASN A 27 -6.24 -15.83 -1.38
C ASN A 27 -4.71 -15.81 -1.33
N SER A 28 -4.12 -14.66 -1.65
CA SER A 28 -2.67 -14.47 -1.76
C SER A 28 -2.03 -13.90 -0.50
N THR A 29 -2.83 -13.49 0.48
CA THR A 29 -2.37 -12.79 1.68
C THR A 29 -3.05 -13.38 2.91
N TYR A 30 -2.26 -13.74 3.92
CA TYR A 30 -2.80 -14.27 5.17
C TYR A 30 -3.71 -13.26 5.87
N GLY A 31 -4.93 -13.67 6.22
CA GLY A 31 -5.86 -12.86 6.98
C GLY A 31 -6.48 -11.68 6.24
N TYR A 32 -6.22 -11.54 4.95
CA TYR A 32 -6.80 -10.43 4.18
C TYR A 32 -8.30 -10.64 3.94
N ARG A 33 -9.06 -9.59 4.19
CA ARG A 33 -10.49 -9.51 3.88
C ARG A 33 -10.78 -8.19 3.18
N LYS A 34 -11.84 -8.16 2.37
CA LYS A 34 -12.24 -6.93 1.68
C LYS A 34 -12.46 -5.79 2.67
N ASN A 35 -12.16 -4.59 2.23
CA ASN A 35 -12.33 -3.38 3.00
C ASN A 35 -13.79 -2.97 3.14
N ASP A 36 -14.09 -2.29 4.24
CA ASP A 36 -15.31 -1.48 4.40
C ASP A 36 -14.93 0.02 4.39
N ARG A 37 -15.91 0.89 4.59
CA ARG A 37 -15.69 2.33 4.61
C ARG A 37 -14.63 2.73 5.65
N SER A 38 -14.71 2.16 6.85
CA SER A 38 -13.80 2.54 7.95
C SER A 38 -12.34 2.20 7.69
N ASP A 39 -12.08 1.19 6.86
CA ASP A 39 -10.72 0.82 6.48
C ASP A 39 -10.09 1.82 5.50
N ILE A 40 -10.90 2.57 4.78
CA ILE A 40 -10.45 3.42 3.66
C ILE A 40 -10.51 4.92 3.99
N GLU A 41 -11.55 5.40 4.67
CA GLU A 41 -11.90 6.83 4.73
C GLU A 41 -10.86 7.75 5.39
N GLU A 42 -10.04 7.24 6.30
CA GLU A 42 -9.03 8.04 7.01
C GLU A 42 -7.69 8.13 6.25
N ASN A 43 -7.62 7.57 5.05
CA ASN A 43 -6.38 7.45 4.29
C ASN A 43 -6.26 8.49 3.18
N ARG A 44 -5.02 8.83 2.85
CA ARG A 44 -4.71 9.45 1.56
C ARG A 44 -4.73 8.35 0.50
N ILE A 45 -5.35 8.65 -0.64
CA ILE A 45 -5.62 7.66 -1.69
C ILE A 45 -4.97 8.10 -2.98
N PHE A 46 -4.17 7.21 -3.55
CA PHE A 46 -3.50 7.41 -4.83
C PHE A 46 -4.03 6.36 -5.82
N LEU A 47 -4.34 6.79 -7.03
CA LEU A 47 -4.96 5.96 -8.06
C LEU A 47 -4.14 5.91 -9.33
N ALA A 48 -4.15 4.75 -9.97
CA ALA A 48 -3.71 4.56 -11.34
C ALA A 48 -4.93 4.32 -12.21
N GLU A 49 -5.12 5.16 -13.23
CA GLU A 49 -6.28 5.14 -14.10
C GLU A 49 -5.86 5.17 -15.57
N GLN A 50 -6.54 4.41 -16.39
CA GLN A 50 -6.35 4.42 -17.83
C GLN A 50 -7.70 4.18 -18.53
N ASP A 51 -8.04 5.06 -19.47
CA ASP A 51 -9.28 4.96 -20.26
C ASP A 51 -10.54 4.83 -19.38
N GLY A 52 -10.57 5.54 -18.25
CA GLY A 52 -11.69 5.54 -17.32
C GLY A 52 -11.74 4.34 -16.38
N GLU A 53 -10.76 3.44 -16.42
CA GLU A 53 -10.68 2.28 -15.54
C GLU A 53 -9.57 2.42 -14.52
N PHE A 54 -9.83 2.03 -13.28
CA PHE A 54 -8.81 1.97 -12.23
C PHE A 54 -7.99 0.69 -12.35
N LEU A 55 -6.69 0.85 -12.53
CA LEU A 55 -5.74 -0.26 -12.67
C LEU A 55 -5.08 -0.63 -11.36
N GLY A 56 -5.11 0.26 -10.39
CA GLY A 56 -4.52 0.02 -9.07
C GLY A 56 -4.72 1.19 -8.13
N TYR A 57 -4.44 0.95 -6.86
CA TYR A 57 -4.48 1.98 -5.83
C TYR A 57 -3.39 1.77 -4.79
N LEU A 58 -3.04 2.85 -4.14
CA LEU A 58 -2.25 2.84 -2.91
C LEU A 58 -2.95 3.75 -1.92
N PHE A 59 -3.16 3.30 -0.69
CA PHE A 59 -3.60 4.21 0.36
C PHE A 59 -2.87 3.98 1.67
N GLY A 60 -2.81 5.03 2.45
CA GLY A 60 -2.14 5.04 3.73
C GLY A 60 -2.35 6.36 4.45
N HIS A 61 -1.74 6.48 5.62
CA HIS A 61 -1.95 7.63 6.48
C HIS A 61 -0.71 7.96 7.31
N GLU A 62 -0.69 9.16 7.86
CA GLU A 62 0.37 9.61 8.75
C GLU A 62 0.16 9.04 10.14
N GLU A 63 1.24 8.55 10.75
CA GLU A 63 1.32 8.07 12.11
C GLU A 63 2.52 8.67 12.82
N LYS A 64 2.56 8.55 14.15
CA LYS A 64 3.74 8.87 14.96
C LYS A 64 4.31 7.61 15.58
N SER A 65 5.63 7.46 15.51
CA SER A 65 6.30 6.27 16.02
C SER A 65 6.20 6.18 17.55
N GLU A 66 5.96 4.99 18.05
CA GLU A 66 5.92 4.69 19.47
C GLU A 66 6.93 3.62 19.87
N ARG A 67 7.23 2.66 19.03
CA ARG A 67 8.07 1.50 19.36
C ARG A 67 9.05 1.15 18.24
N ALA A 68 9.47 2.14 17.48
CA ALA A 68 10.39 1.96 16.35
C ALA A 68 11.77 2.58 16.64
N SER A 69 12.18 2.63 17.92
CA SER A 69 13.41 3.30 18.35
C SER A 69 14.70 2.75 17.72
N SER A 70 14.65 1.57 17.14
CA SER A 70 15.77 1.03 16.36
C SER A 70 15.97 1.71 15.01
N ILE A 71 14.96 2.41 14.51
CA ILE A 71 14.99 3.09 13.22
C ILE A 71 14.80 4.60 13.37
N MET A 72 13.92 5.03 14.28
CA MET A 72 13.56 6.44 14.47
C MET A 72 13.24 6.73 15.92
N VAL A 73 13.37 8.00 16.32
CA VAL A 73 13.01 8.48 17.66
C VAL A 73 11.50 8.41 17.84
N ASP A 74 11.05 8.04 19.05
CA ASP A 74 9.62 8.03 19.38
C ASP A 74 9.01 9.42 19.12
N GLY A 75 7.80 9.43 18.56
CA GLY A 75 7.11 10.64 18.16
C GLY A 75 7.47 11.12 16.75
N THR A 76 8.35 10.43 16.03
CA THR A 76 8.68 10.78 14.64
C THR A 76 7.48 10.49 13.74
N PRO A 77 7.05 11.47 12.92
CA PRO A 77 5.99 11.22 11.96
C PRO A 77 6.50 10.33 10.82
N TYR A 78 5.68 9.36 10.44
CA TYR A 78 5.93 8.50 9.29
C TYR A 78 4.64 8.24 8.53
N PHE A 79 4.75 7.80 7.30
CA PHE A 79 3.60 7.42 6.48
C PHE A 79 3.49 5.90 6.44
N GLU A 80 2.37 5.38 6.93
CA GLU A 80 2.06 3.95 6.89
C GLU A 80 1.26 3.64 5.63
N ILE A 81 1.83 2.85 4.73
CA ILE A 81 1.08 2.32 3.60
C ILE A 81 0.26 1.14 4.09
N GLU A 82 -1.05 1.27 4.03
CA GLU A 82 -1.97 0.20 4.42
C GLU A 82 -2.16 -0.81 3.30
N GLU A 83 -2.33 -0.33 2.07
CA GLU A 83 -2.54 -1.19 0.91
C GLU A 83 -1.91 -0.63 -0.35
N LEU A 84 -1.37 -1.52 -1.16
CA LEU A 84 -0.96 -1.28 -2.54
C LEU A 84 -1.45 -2.46 -3.39
N TYR A 85 -2.36 -2.18 -4.29
CA TYR A 85 -2.99 -3.19 -5.13
C TYR A 85 -2.98 -2.80 -6.59
N VAL A 86 -2.68 -3.77 -7.46
CA VAL A 86 -2.79 -3.64 -8.91
C VAL A 86 -3.68 -4.76 -9.40
N VAL A 87 -4.64 -4.44 -10.28
CA VAL A 87 -5.54 -5.44 -10.86
C VAL A 87 -4.73 -6.54 -11.55
N THR A 88 -5.18 -7.77 -11.41
CA THR A 88 -4.43 -8.96 -11.84
C THR A 88 -4.01 -8.91 -13.31
N SER A 89 -4.90 -8.42 -14.19
CA SER A 89 -4.66 -8.34 -15.63
C SER A 89 -3.59 -7.34 -16.05
N HIS A 90 -3.18 -6.43 -15.14
CA HIS A 90 -2.22 -5.36 -15.42
C HIS A 90 -0.97 -5.42 -14.54
N ARG A 91 -0.72 -6.55 -13.90
CA ARG A 91 0.50 -6.75 -13.10
C ARG A 91 1.74 -6.89 -13.98
N SER A 92 2.89 -6.57 -13.41
CA SER A 92 4.20 -6.57 -14.10
C SER A 92 4.33 -5.55 -15.22
N GLU A 93 3.48 -4.53 -15.22
CA GLU A 93 3.53 -3.41 -16.16
C GLU A 93 4.10 -2.12 -15.51
N GLY A 94 4.61 -2.19 -14.28
CA GLY A 94 5.20 -1.06 -13.58
C GLY A 94 4.20 -0.16 -12.86
N ILE A 95 2.93 -0.52 -12.78
CA ILE A 95 1.88 0.30 -12.16
C ILE A 95 2.12 0.45 -10.65
N GLY A 96 2.44 -0.65 -9.96
CA GLY A 96 2.74 -0.61 -8.54
C GLY A 96 3.93 0.29 -8.20
N ARG A 97 4.97 0.23 -9.02
CA ARG A 97 6.15 1.11 -8.91
C ARG A 97 5.74 2.57 -9.08
N SER A 98 4.96 2.88 -10.11
CA SER A 98 4.51 4.25 -10.38
C SER A 98 3.64 4.80 -9.25
N LEU A 99 2.73 3.99 -8.71
CA LEU A 99 1.91 4.36 -7.54
C LEU A 99 2.77 4.66 -6.32
N PHE A 100 3.71 3.77 -6.01
CA PHE A 100 4.62 3.95 -4.87
C PHE A 100 5.44 5.23 -5.01
N HIS A 101 6.08 5.45 -6.15
CA HIS A 101 6.89 6.66 -6.35
C HIS A 101 6.06 7.94 -6.31
N PHE A 102 4.85 7.92 -6.83
CA PHE A 102 3.97 9.08 -6.76
C PHE A 102 3.62 9.40 -5.29
N ALA A 103 3.21 8.38 -4.53
CA ALA A 103 2.90 8.53 -3.11
C ALA A 103 4.13 8.99 -2.31
N GLU A 104 5.29 8.40 -2.58
CA GLU A 104 6.56 8.77 -1.95
C GLU A 104 6.86 10.25 -2.14
N GLN A 105 6.74 10.76 -3.36
CA GLN A 105 6.97 12.18 -3.64
C GLN A 105 5.94 13.08 -2.94
N ALA A 106 4.67 12.70 -2.97
CA ALA A 106 3.61 13.45 -2.30
C ALA A 106 3.82 13.51 -0.77
N VAL A 107 4.19 12.40 -0.16
CA VAL A 107 4.48 12.33 1.27
C VAL A 107 5.72 13.14 1.63
N LYS A 108 6.76 13.05 0.82
CA LYS A 108 8.02 13.77 1.03
C LYS A 108 7.83 15.29 1.08
N THR A 109 6.88 15.84 0.31
CA THR A 109 6.60 17.28 0.33
C THR A 109 6.04 17.77 1.66
N THR A 110 5.53 16.89 2.52
CA THR A 110 5.02 17.24 3.85
C THR A 110 6.10 17.24 4.94
N GLY A 111 7.35 16.91 4.59
CA GLY A 111 8.47 16.83 5.53
C GLY A 111 8.60 15.47 6.22
N ILE A 112 7.75 14.50 5.91
CA ILE A 112 7.87 13.14 6.41
C ILE A 112 9.09 12.46 5.77
N GLU A 113 9.91 11.80 6.61
CA GLU A 113 11.16 11.18 6.19
C GLU A 113 11.11 9.64 6.13
N PHE A 114 10.03 9.04 6.60
CA PHE A 114 9.90 7.58 6.66
C PHE A 114 8.57 7.12 6.07
N ILE A 115 8.65 6.08 5.23
CA ILE A 115 7.50 5.31 4.77
C ILE A 115 7.66 3.91 5.34
N MET A 116 6.58 3.38 5.91
CA MET A 116 6.55 2.05 6.50
C MET A 116 5.39 1.25 5.93
N LEU A 117 5.57 -0.04 5.86
CA LEU A 117 4.50 -0.98 5.53
C LEU A 117 4.80 -2.35 6.12
N SER A 118 3.76 -3.15 6.27
CA SER A 118 3.84 -4.56 6.61
C SER A 118 3.20 -5.38 5.51
N THR A 119 3.66 -6.61 5.34
CA THR A 119 3.07 -7.52 4.36
C THR A 119 2.90 -8.91 4.98
N ALA A 120 1.79 -9.56 4.65
CA ALA A 120 1.51 -10.95 5.02
C ALA A 120 1.27 -11.80 3.77
N THR A 121 1.86 -11.41 2.64
CA THR A 121 1.72 -12.13 1.39
C THR A 121 2.32 -13.53 1.47
N LYS A 122 1.65 -14.50 0.84
CA LYS A 122 2.15 -15.86 0.74
C LYS A 122 3.36 -15.96 -0.20
N ASN A 123 3.44 -15.10 -1.19
CA ASN A 123 4.57 -14.99 -2.11
C ASN A 123 5.57 -13.93 -1.62
N TYR A 124 6.18 -14.17 -0.46
CA TYR A 124 7.07 -13.20 0.16
C TYR A 124 8.33 -12.90 -0.68
N LYS A 125 8.84 -13.85 -1.43
CA LYS A 125 10.04 -13.65 -2.26
C LYS A 125 9.81 -12.58 -3.32
N SER A 126 8.70 -12.64 -4.02
CA SER A 126 8.33 -11.69 -5.05
C SER A 126 8.06 -10.30 -4.45
N ILE A 127 7.34 -10.24 -3.33
CA ILE A 127 6.96 -8.96 -2.72
C ILE A 127 8.16 -8.26 -2.08
N LEU A 128 9.06 -9.01 -1.42
CA LEU A 128 10.28 -8.43 -0.85
C LEU A 128 11.25 -7.98 -1.94
N HIS A 129 11.36 -8.73 -3.04
CA HIS A 129 12.10 -8.27 -4.21
C HIS A 129 11.57 -6.92 -4.72
N PHE A 130 10.27 -6.79 -4.84
CA PHE A 130 9.63 -5.55 -5.28
C PHE A 130 9.94 -4.38 -4.34
N TYR A 131 9.67 -4.52 -3.05
CA TYR A 131 9.86 -3.42 -2.10
C TYR A 131 11.33 -3.11 -1.82
N ILE A 132 12.18 -4.12 -1.68
CA ILE A 132 13.58 -3.93 -1.30
C ILE A 132 14.45 -3.65 -2.53
N ASP A 133 14.43 -4.55 -3.52
CA ASP A 133 15.36 -4.46 -4.66
C ASP A 133 14.92 -3.42 -5.68
N GLU A 134 13.60 -3.30 -5.94
CA GLU A 134 13.11 -2.35 -6.93
C GLU A 134 12.76 -0.98 -6.36
N LEU A 135 12.23 -0.90 -5.14
CA LEU A 135 11.79 0.37 -4.53
C LEU A 135 12.76 0.91 -3.49
N GLY A 136 13.81 0.17 -3.13
CA GLY A 136 14.86 0.65 -2.23
C GLY A 136 14.48 0.70 -0.76
N MET A 137 13.47 -0.06 -0.32
CA MET A 137 13.15 -0.16 1.09
C MET A 137 14.14 -1.06 1.83
N ASP A 138 14.34 -0.77 3.11
CA ASP A 138 15.15 -1.61 3.99
C ASP A 138 14.27 -2.62 4.74
N PHE A 139 14.81 -3.81 4.97
CA PHE A 139 14.14 -4.83 5.77
C PHE A 139 14.36 -4.55 7.26
N TRP A 140 13.28 -4.39 8.00
CA TRP A 140 13.36 -4.16 9.43
C TRP A 140 13.10 -5.43 10.25
N SER A 141 11.95 -6.10 10.04
CA SER A 141 11.56 -7.24 10.88
C SER A 141 10.61 -8.17 10.15
N ALA A 142 10.54 -9.41 10.64
CA ALA A 142 9.61 -10.40 10.11
C ALA A 142 9.07 -11.32 11.23
N ARG A 143 7.87 -11.85 11.01
CA ARG A 143 7.32 -12.94 11.82
C ARG A 143 7.17 -14.17 10.94
N LEU A 144 7.59 -15.32 11.46
CA LEU A 144 7.52 -16.61 10.78
C LEU A 144 6.71 -17.58 11.64
N PHE A 145 6.04 -18.54 11.02
CA PHE A 145 5.33 -19.57 11.76
C PHE A 145 5.56 -20.94 11.12
N LYS A 146 5.39 -21.97 11.94
CA LYS A 146 5.41 -23.37 11.51
C LYS A 146 4.36 -24.12 12.31
N LYS A 147 3.47 -24.81 11.61
CA LYS A 147 2.52 -25.70 12.26
C LYS A 147 3.21 -27.05 12.54
N LEU A 148 3.07 -27.55 13.78
CA LEU A 148 3.66 -28.83 14.21
C LEU A 148 2.64 -29.97 14.11
#